data_0fbed6a78bcaf2ab6609f76ba3d11006
#
_entry.id   0fbed6a78bcaf2ab6609f76ba3d11006
#
_cell.length_a   1.000
_cell.length_b   1.000
_cell.length_c   1.000
_cell.angle_alpha   90.00
_cell.angle_beta   90.00
_cell.angle_gamma   90.00
#
_symmetry.space_group_name_H-M   'P 1'
#
loop_
_entity.id
_entity.type
_entity.pdbx_description
1 polymer ?
#
loop_
_entity_poly.entity_id
_entity_poly.type
_entity_poly.pdbx_seq_one_letter_code
_entity_poly.pdbx_strand_id
1 'polypeptide(L)'
;MTSKKLVAYLGLDPKVKQSGDEPARSGRISKRGSPSARWALVEAAWTTVLQPGPMHAFYERIKARRGHGKAIVATARKLAILFWCMLTRGEDYAHQQPSLTRKKLRRLEITAGAPKNTRRAAGVWATNDLMRTAELELAHQAETSYRRMVQDQQASGPARKAGASVTLERA
;
A
#
# COMPACT_ATOMS: atom_id res chain seq x y z
N MET A 1 -7.86 -19.90 -1.91
CA MET A 1 -8.35 -18.62 -1.37
C MET A 1 -7.90 -17.52 -2.30
N THR A 2 -8.69 -16.46 -2.56
CA THR A 2 -8.28 -15.33 -3.41
C THR A 2 -7.95 -14.12 -2.54
N SER A 3 -7.14 -13.18 -3.06
CA SER A 3 -6.81 -11.92 -2.36
C SER A 3 -8.06 -11.12 -1.97
N LYS A 4 -9.11 -11.15 -2.80
CA LYS A 4 -10.41 -10.52 -2.51
C LYS A 4 -11.09 -11.15 -1.29
N LYS A 5 -11.08 -12.49 -1.18
CA LYS A 5 -11.63 -13.20 -0.02
C LYS A 5 -10.85 -12.88 1.26
N LEU A 6 -9.52 -12.75 1.19
CA LEU A 6 -8.71 -12.33 2.33
C LEU A 6 -9.09 -10.92 2.81
N VAL A 7 -9.23 -9.97 1.89
CA VAL A 7 -9.62 -8.57 2.21
C VAL A 7 -11.00 -8.53 2.87
N ALA A 8 -11.96 -9.32 2.38
CA ALA A 8 -13.29 -9.46 2.97
C ALA A 8 -13.23 -10.10 4.37
N TYR A 9 -12.42 -11.17 4.53
CA TYR A 9 -12.19 -11.83 5.83
C TYR A 9 -11.60 -10.87 6.87
N LEU A 10 -10.69 -9.97 6.46
CA LEU A 10 -10.13 -8.95 7.33
C LEU A 10 -11.08 -7.77 7.57
N GLY A 11 -12.21 -7.70 6.85
CA GLY A 11 -13.20 -6.64 6.94
C GLY A 11 -12.71 -5.27 6.44
N LEU A 12 -11.76 -5.30 5.49
CA LEU A 12 -11.23 -4.11 4.80
C LEU A 12 -11.96 -3.84 3.47
N ASP A 13 -12.95 -4.66 3.11
CA ASP A 13 -13.82 -4.46 1.95
C ASP A 13 -14.83 -3.34 2.20
N PRO A 14 -15.16 -2.51 1.20
CA PRO A 14 -16.21 -1.52 1.34
C PRO A 14 -17.58 -2.20 1.36
N LYS A 15 -18.48 -1.73 2.22
CA LYS A 15 -19.89 -2.10 2.13
C LYS A 15 -20.47 -1.50 0.86
N VAL A 16 -21.05 -2.33 0.02
CA VAL A 16 -21.78 -1.90 -1.17
C VAL A 16 -23.27 -1.95 -0.84
N LYS A 17 -23.97 -0.87 -1.11
CA LYS A 17 -25.42 -0.77 -1.05
C LYS A 17 -25.95 -0.53 -2.46
N GLN A 18 -26.80 -1.41 -2.93
CA GLN A 18 -27.51 -1.29 -4.19
C GLN A 18 -28.96 -1.68 -3.95
N SER A 19 -29.88 -0.89 -4.41
CA SER A 19 -31.32 -1.15 -4.36
C SER A 19 -31.89 -1.00 -5.76
N GLY A 20 -32.44 -2.08 -6.31
CA GLY A 20 -32.99 -2.09 -7.67
C GLY A 20 -31.96 -1.68 -8.73
N ASP A 21 -32.37 -0.87 -9.68
CA ASP A 21 -31.56 -0.37 -10.79
C ASP A 21 -30.65 0.81 -10.45
N GLU A 22 -30.67 1.27 -9.18
CA GLU A 22 -29.79 2.37 -8.75
C GLU A 22 -28.30 1.97 -8.81
N PRO A 23 -27.41 2.95 -9.12
CA PRO A 23 -25.98 2.70 -9.13
C PRO A 23 -25.47 2.34 -7.72
N ALA A 24 -24.65 1.30 -7.65
CA ALA A 24 -24.07 0.80 -6.40
C ALA A 24 -23.29 1.91 -5.65
N ARG A 25 -23.67 2.18 -4.41
CA ARG A 25 -23.02 3.15 -3.53
C ARG A 25 -22.06 2.45 -2.58
N SER A 26 -20.77 2.85 -2.64
CA SER A 26 -19.75 2.33 -1.72
C SER A 26 -19.76 3.09 -0.40
N GLY A 27 -19.93 2.37 0.70
CA GLY A 27 -19.90 2.90 2.06
C GLY A 27 -18.54 2.74 2.77
N ARG A 28 -18.60 2.75 4.10
CA ARG A 28 -17.44 2.44 4.96
C ARG A 28 -17.04 0.98 4.81
N ILE A 29 -15.83 0.61 5.29
CA ILE A 29 -15.40 -0.79 5.35
C ILE A 29 -16.35 -1.65 6.19
N SER A 30 -16.45 -2.94 5.85
CA SER A 30 -17.39 -3.88 6.50
C SER A 30 -17.12 -4.08 7.98
N LYS A 31 -15.84 -4.01 8.38
CA LYS A 31 -15.32 -4.30 9.73
C LYS A 31 -15.65 -5.72 10.24
N ARG A 32 -16.10 -6.61 9.36
CA ARG A 32 -16.32 -8.02 9.67
C ARG A 32 -14.96 -8.70 9.74
N GLY A 33 -14.64 -9.38 10.80
CA GLY A 33 -13.35 -10.04 10.98
C GLY A 33 -12.49 -9.43 12.08
N SER A 34 -11.24 -9.88 12.19
CA SER A 34 -10.35 -9.55 13.32
C SER A 34 -10.04 -8.04 13.42
N PRO A 35 -10.41 -7.37 14.52
CA PRO A 35 -10.03 -5.99 14.76
C PRO A 35 -8.52 -5.80 14.89
N SER A 36 -7.83 -6.74 15.54
CA SER A 36 -6.38 -6.70 15.76
C SER A 36 -5.61 -6.80 14.45
N ALA A 37 -6.04 -7.68 13.51
CA ALA A 37 -5.41 -7.77 12.20
C ALA A 37 -5.61 -6.49 11.37
N ARG A 38 -6.79 -5.87 11.43
CA ARG A 38 -7.02 -4.57 10.78
C ARG A 38 -6.16 -3.47 11.37
N TRP A 39 -6.08 -3.42 12.71
CA TRP A 39 -5.23 -2.45 13.39
C TRP A 39 -3.76 -2.61 12.97
N ALA A 40 -3.22 -3.82 13.01
CA ALA A 40 -1.85 -4.09 12.59
C ALA A 40 -1.57 -3.68 11.14
N LEU A 41 -2.52 -3.92 10.22
CA LEU A 41 -2.40 -3.49 8.82
C LEU A 41 -2.47 -1.98 8.65
N VAL A 42 -3.25 -1.28 9.46
CA VAL A 42 -3.30 0.18 9.46
C VAL A 42 -2.00 0.77 9.99
N GLU A 43 -1.46 0.22 11.08
CA GLU A 43 -0.14 0.63 11.61
C GLU A 43 0.99 0.38 10.59
N ALA A 44 0.96 -0.79 9.92
CA ALA A 44 1.90 -1.07 8.84
C ALA A 44 1.73 -0.10 7.66
N ALA A 45 0.50 0.31 7.34
CA ALA A 45 0.25 1.30 6.30
C ALA A 45 0.83 2.68 6.67
N TRP A 46 0.70 3.11 7.93
CA TRP A 46 1.29 4.35 8.41
C TRP A 46 2.81 4.40 8.20
N THR A 47 3.51 3.34 8.60
CA THR A 47 4.96 3.23 8.39
C THR A 47 5.34 3.18 6.91
N THR A 48 4.54 2.47 6.11
CA THR A 48 4.82 2.31 4.68
C THR A 48 4.69 3.62 3.90
N VAL A 49 3.72 4.47 4.24
CA VAL A 49 3.50 5.74 3.54
C VAL A 49 4.53 6.82 3.87
N LEU A 50 5.34 6.63 4.90
CA LEU A 50 6.45 7.53 5.23
C LEU A 50 7.69 7.29 4.35
N GLN A 51 7.75 6.14 3.69
CA GLN A 51 8.89 5.78 2.85
C GLN A 51 8.56 6.04 1.37
N PRO A 52 9.52 6.58 0.59
CA PRO A 52 9.33 6.76 -0.84
C PRO A 52 9.08 5.43 -1.54
N GLY A 53 8.28 5.43 -2.60
CA GLY A 53 8.00 4.25 -3.38
C GLY A 53 6.56 4.17 -3.89
N PRO A 54 6.20 3.10 -4.62
CA PRO A 54 4.89 2.94 -5.24
C PRO A 54 3.71 2.99 -4.25
N MET A 55 3.91 2.56 -3.00
CA MET A 55 2.86 2.61 -1.97
C MET A 55 2.63 4.03 -1.46
N HIS A 56 3.67 4.85 -1.34
CA HIS A 56 3.56 6.28 -1.04
C HIS A 56 2.79 6.99 -2.16
N ALA A 57 3.18 6.80 -3.42
CA ALA A 57 2.48 7.39 -4.55
C ALA A 57 0.99 6.97 -4.62
N PHE A 58 0.69 5.71 -4.33
CA PHE A 58 -0.68 5.22 -4.23
C PHE A 58 -1.47 5.94 -3.14
N TYR A 59 -0.89 6.09 -1.94
CA TYR A 59 -1.50 6.79 -0.83
C TYR A 59 -1.77 8.27 -1.16
N GLU A 60 -0.77 9.03 -1.65
CA GLU A 60 -0.92 10.44 -1.97
C GLU A 60 -2.00 10.66 -3.04
N ARG A 61 -2.08 9.81 -4.05
CA ARG A 61 -3.14 9.86 -5.07
C ARG A 61 -4.54 9.72 -4.47
N ILE A 62 -4.74 8.84 -3.49
CA ILE A 62 -6.04 8.66 -2.85
C ILE A 62 -6.31 9.78 -1.86
N LYS A 63 -5.30 10.21 -1.12
CA LYS A 63 -5.39 11.31 -0.15
C LYS A 63 -5.86 12.61 -0.81
N ALA A 64 -5.32 12.95 -1.99
CA ALA A 64 -5.72 14.12 -2.74
C ALA A 64 -7.22 14.15 -3.12
N ARG A 65 -7.83 12.96 -3.34
CA ARG A 65 -9.25 12.87 -3.77
C ARG A 65 -10.23 12.57 -2.65
N ARG A 66 -9.82 11.85 -1.61
CA ARG A 66 -10.72 11.26 -0.61
C ARG A 66 -10.33 11.57 0.84
N GLY A 67 -9.22 12.28 1.04
CA GLY A 67 -8.69 12.62 2.34
C GLY A 67 -7.89 11.49 2.98
N HIS A 68 -7.16 11.85 4.03
CA HIS A 68 -6.15 11.04 4.69
C HIS A 68 -6.68 9.71 5.25
N GLY A 69 -7.76 9.73 6.03
CA GLY A 69 -8.28 8.52 6.69
C GLY A 69 -8.72 7.43 5.70
N LYS A 70 -9.32 7.82 4.55
CA LYS A 70 -9.67 6.86 3.50
C LYS A 70 -8.45 6.35 2.75
N ALA A 71 -7.42 7.18 2.59
CA ALA A 71 -6.16 6.81 1.94
C ALA A 71 -5.40 5.75 2.74
N ILE A 72 -5.28 5.91 4.06
CA ILE A 72 -4.62 4.94 4.94
C ILE A 72 -5.31 3.58 4.89
N VAL A 73 -6.65 3.56 5.00
CA VAL A 73 -7.41 2.29 4.94
C VAL A 73 -7.27 1.62 3.56
N ALA A 74 -7.24 2.39 2.47
CA ALA A 74 -7.00 1.87 1.13
C ALA A 74 -5.58 1.29 0.99
N THR A 75 -4.58 1.93 1.61
CA THR A 75 -3.20 1.44 1.66
C THR A 75 -3.10 0.16 2.48
N ALA A 76 -3.74 0.08 3.65
CA ALA A 76 -3.82 -1.13 4.45
C ALA A 76 -4.45 -2.30 3.68
N ARG A 77 -5.51 -2.05 2.91
CA ARG A 77 -6.10 -3.03 2.01
C ARG A 77 -5.12 -3.48 0.91
N LYS A 78 -4.37 -2.55 0.33
CA LYS A 78 -3.35 -2.85 -0.69
C LYS A 78 -2.23 -3.71 -0.10
N LEU A 79 -1.79 -3.42 1.13
CA LEU A 79 -0.80 -4.23 1.85
C LEU A 79 -1.29 -5.66 2.10
N ALA A 80 -2.55 -5.85 2.50
CA ALA A 80 -3.12 -7.18 2.68
C ALA A 80 -3.09 -8.00 1.38
N ILE A 81 -3.40 -7.37 0.24
CA ILE A 81 -3.32 -8.01 -1.08
C ILE A 81 -1.87 -8.35 -1.42
N LEU A 82 -0.93 -7.44 -1.14
CA LEU A 82 0.49 -7.64 -1.38
C LEU A 82 1.03 -8.82 -0.58
N PHE A 83 0.74 -8.89 0.72
CA PHE A 83 1.14 -10.01 1.57
C PHE A 83 0.57 -11.34 1.09
N TRP A 84 -0.69 -11.33 0.64
CA TRP A 84 -1.29 -12.52 0.06
C TRP A 84 -0.53 -12.98 -1.20
N CYS A 85 -0.19 -12.05 -2.09
CA CYS A 85 0.57 -12.36 -3.31
C CYS A 85 1.95 -12.91 -2.98
N MET A 86 2.69 -12.27 -2.06
CA MET A 86 4.01 -12.72 -1.63
C MET A 86 3.98 -14.14 -1.05
N LEU A 87 3.04 -14.40 -0.13
CA LEU A 87 2.90 -15.70 0.51
C LEU A 87 2.44 -16.81 -0.45
N THR A 88 1.59 -16.45 -1.43
CA THR A 88 1.05 -17.44 -2.38
C THR A 88 2.04 -17.78 -3.48
N ARG A 89 2.87 -16.81 -3.90
CA ARG A 89 3.84 -16.99 -4.98
C ARG A 89 5.23 -17.36 -4.49
N GLY A 90 5.51 -17.15 -3.20
CA GLY A 90 6.85 -17.30 -2.64
C GLY A 90 7.84 -16.24 -3.15
N GLU A 91 7.34 -15.06 -3.55
CA GLU A 91 8.15 -13.98 -4.11
C GLU A 91 8.27 -12.83 -3.11
N ASP A 92 9.46 -12.24 -3.03
CA ASP A 92 9.68 -11.04 -2.24
C ASP A 92 9.11 -9.79 -2.90
N TYR A 93 8.89 -8.75 -2.10
CA TYR A 93 8.44 -7.48 -2.63
C TYR A 93 9.51 -6.82 -3.49
N ALA A 94 9.22 -6.57 -4.77
CA ALA A 94 10.16 -6.07 -5.78
C ALA A 94 10.81 -4.71 -5.42
N HIS A 95 10.13 -3.89 -4.61
CA HIS A 95 10.63 -2.57 -4.17
C HIS A 95 11.06 -2.57 -2.70
N GLN A 96 11.53 -3.71 -2.19
CA GLN A 96 12.10 -3.77 -0.86
C GLN A 96 13.41 -2.98 -0.79
N GLN A 97 13.74 -2.48 0.40
CA GLN A 97 15.03 -1.85 0.67
C GLN A 97 15.92 -2.89 1.37
N PRO A 98 16.92 -3.47 0.68
CA PRO A 98 17.73 -4.56 1.20
C PRO A 98 18.46 -4.22 2.50
N SER A 99 18.93 -2.97 2.66
CA SER A 99 19.60 -2.51 3.89
C SER A 99 18.68 -2.56 5.11
N LEU A 100 17.41 -2.12 4.95
CA LEU A 100 16.43 -2.16 6.03
C LEU A 100 15.98 -3.58 6.33
N THR A 101 15.81 -4.40 5.31
CA THR A 101 15.46 -5.82 5.45
C THR A 101 16.55 -6.55 6.23
N ARG A 102 17.81 -6.39 5.85
CA ARG A 102 18.97 -6.98 6.54
C ARG A 102 19.04 -6.54 8.01
N LYS A 103 18.81 -5.24 8.27
CA LYS A 103 18.79 -4.70 9.64
C LYS A 103 17.68 -5.33 10.49
N LYS A 104 16.50 -5.52 9.93
CA LYS A 104 15.36 -6.14 10.62
C LYS A 104 15.62 -7.64 10.87
N LEU A 105 16.09 -8.38 9.87
CA LEU A 105 16.45 -9.79 10.01
C LEU A 105 17.51 -9.97 11.09
N ARG A 106 18.57 -9.15 11.07
CA ARG A 106 19.62 -9.22 12.10
C ARG A 106 19.06 -8.95 13.50
N ARG A 107 18.10 -8.03 13.64
CA ARG A 107 17.44 -7.79 14.91
C ARG A 107 16.64 -9.01 15.39
N LEU A 108 15.95 -9.69 14.49
CA LEU A 108 15.21 -10.93 14.80
C LEU A 108 16.17 -12.06 15.21
N GLU A 109 17.27 -12.24 14.50
CA GLU A 109 18.33 -13.22 14.84
C GLU A 109 18.85 -12.98 16.26
N ILE A 110 19.17 -11.72 16.61
CA ILE A 110 19.63 -11.37 17.96
C ILE A 110 18.55 -11.66 19.01
N THR A 111 17.31 -11.39 18.70
CA THR A 111 16.18 -11.70 19.60
C THR A 111 16.01 -13.21 19.76
N ALA A 112 16.31 -13.98 18.72
CA ALA A 112 16.29 -15.44 18.74
C ALA A 112 17.54 -16.07 19.39
N GLY A 113 18.47 -15.26 19.95
CA GLY A 113 19.63 -15.73 20.69
C GLY A 113 20.97 -15.71 19.92
N ALA A 114 21.00 -15.15 18.71
CA ALA A 114 22.26 -15.02 17.98
C ALA A 114 23.23 -14.03 18.68
N PRO A 115 24.55 -14.28 18.66
CA PRO A 115 25.52 -13.42 19.33
C PRO A 115 25.51 -12.00 18.79
N LYS A 116 25.57 -11.01 19.69
CA LYS A 116 25.69 -9.60 19.33
C LYS A 116 27.14 -9.31 18.89
N ASN A 117 27.34 -8.88 17.64
CA ASN A 117 28.65 -8.37 17.22
C ASN A 117 28.91 -7.01 17.88
N THR A 118 29.84 -6.97 18.82
CA THR A 118 30.24 -5.76 19.53
C THR A 118 31.28 -4.92 18.79
N ARG A 119 32.02 -5.52 17.85
CA ARG A 119 33.02 -4.82 17.05
C ARG A 119 32.41 -4.26 15.77
N ARG A 120 32.30 -2.95 15.69
CA ARG A 120 31.99 -2.22 14.46
C ARG A 120 33.29 -1.74 13.84
N ALA A 121 33.62 -2.25 12.66
CA ALA A 121 34.70 -1.69 11.87
C ALA A 121 34.32 -0.28 11.39
N ALA A 122 35.21 0.70 11.54
CA ALA A 122 34.96 2.11 11.21
C ALA A 122 34.48 2.36 9.76
N GLY A 123 34.88 1.49 8.81
CA GLY A 123 34.45 1.61 7.41
C GLY A 123 33.05 1.13 7.08
N VAL A 124 32.38 0.42 7.99
CA VAL A 124 31.03 -0.15 7.75
C VAL A 124 29.94 0.94 7.69
N TRP A 125 30.15 2.07 8.35
CA TRP A 125 29.19 3.17 8.37
C TRP A 125 29.05 3.87 7.02
N ALA A 126 30.19 4.26 6.41
CA ALA A 126 30.22 4.95 5.13
C ALA A 126 29.63 4.08 4.01
N THR A 127 29.93 2.78 3.99
CA THR A 127 29.38 1.83 3.02
C THR A 127 27.86 1.68 3.19
N ASN A 128 27.35 1.66 4.43
CA ASN A 128 25.92 1.56 4.68
C ASN A 128 25.18 2.84 4.27
N ASP A 129 25.77 4.01 4.42
CA ASP A 129 25.14 5.28 4.04
C ASP A 129 25.10 5.43 2.51
N LEU A 130 26.13 5.05 1.79
CA LEU A 130 26.14 4.99 0.32
C LEU A 130 25.07 4.00 -0.22
N MET A 131 24.98 2.81 0.38
CA MET A 131 23.95 1.84 0.01
C MET A 131 22.54 2.39 0.25
N ARG A 132 22.30 3.07 1.36
CA ARG A 132 21.01 3.68 1.68
C ARG A 132 20.62 4.78 0.71
N THR A 133 21.58 5.62 0.31
CA THR A 133 21.35 6.69 -0.67
C THR A 133 20.94 6.09 -2.01
N ALA A 134 21.65 5.09 -2.50
CA ALA A 134 21.31 4.39 -3.74
C ALA A 134 19.94 3.69 -3.66
N GLU A 135 19.61 3.05 -2.55
CA GLU A 135 18.29 2.43 -2.33
C GLU A 135 17.16 3.45 -2.31
N LEU A 136 17.39 4.64 -1.73
CA LEU A 136 16.41 5.73 -1.73
C LEU A 136 16.18 6.29 -3.13
N GLU A 137 17.24 6.45 -3.92
CA GLU A 137 17.14 6.87 -5.32
C GLU A 137 16.31 5.86 -6.15
N LEU A 138 16.57 4.57 -6.00
CA LEU A 138 15.77 3.52 -6.65
C LEU A 138 14.30 3.56 -6.21
N ALA A 139 14.04 3.81 -4.94
CA ALA A 139 12.67 3.96 -4.42
C ALA A 139 11.96 5.17 -5.03
N HIS A 140 12.65 6.30 -5.18
CA HIS A 140 12.10 7.49 -5.86
C HIS A 140 11.86 7.25 -7.36
N GLN A 141 12.76 6.53 -8.04
CA GLN A 141 12.55 6.14 -9.43
C GLN A 141 11.32 5.23 -9.58
N ALA A 142 11.16 4.24 -8.69
CA ALA A 142 9.99 3.37 -8.67
C ALA A 142 8.68 4.15 -8.40
N GLU A 143 8.72 5.13 -7.50
CA GLU A 143 7.61 6.02 -7.23
C GLU A 143 7.21 6.83 -8.46
N THR A 144 8.19 7.42 -9.15
CA THR A 144 7.99 8.21 -10.37
C THR A 144 7.43 7.34 -11.50
N SER A 145 7.97 6.14 -11.68
CA SER A 145 7.49 5.17 -12.67
C SER A 145 6.05 4.75 -12.41
N TYR A 146 5.70 4.51 -11.15
CA TYR A 146 4.32 4.22 -10.77
C TYR A 146 3.38 5.38 -11.08
N ARG A 147 3.78 6.62 -10.80
CA ARG A 147 2.98 7.83 -11.11
C ARG A 147 2.73 7.96 -12.61
N ARG A 148 3.77 7.76 -13.45
CA ARG A 148 3.65 7.76 -14.92
C ARG A 148 2.67 6.68 -15.39
N MET A 149 2.86 5.44 -14.96
CA MET A 149 1.97 4.34 -15.32
C MET A 149 0.49 4.65 -14.99
N VAL A 150 0.22 5.26 -13.84
CA VAL A 150 -1.14 5.64 -13.46
C VAL A 150 -1.69 6.77 -14.34
N GLN A 151 -0.87 7.76 -14.71
CA GLN A 151 -1.25 8.84 -15.61
C GLN A 151 -1.59 8.28 -17.01
N ASP A 152 -0.76 7.39 -17.55
CA ASP A 152 -0.98 6.75 -18.84
C ASP A 152 -2.27 5.91 -18.85
N GLN A 153 -2.52 5.16 -17.78
CA GLN A 153 -3.77 4.42 -17.63
C GLN A 153 -5.01 5.32 -17.53
N GLN A 154 -4.88 6.52 -16.97
CA GLN A 154 -5.97 7.49 -16.92
C GLN A 154 -6.19 8.18 -18.25
N ALA A 155 -5.13 8.42 -19.02
CA ALA A 155 -5.20 9.01 -20.35
C ALA A 155 -5.76 8.03 -21.39
N SER A 156 -5.42 6.73 -21.28
CA SER A 156 -5.88 5.67 -22.18
C SER A 156 -7.24 5.05 -21.79
N GLY A 157 -7.78 5.41 -20.62
CA GLY A 157 -9.09 4.92 -20.18
C GLY A 157 -10.24 5.52 -21.00
N PRO A 158 -11.35 4.77 -21.22
CA PRO A 158 -12.52 5.32 -21.93
C PRO A 158 -13.00 6.59 -21.21
N ALA A 159 -13.22 7.65 -22.00
CA ALA A 159 -13.70 8.93 -21.50
C ALA A 159 -14.90 8.68 -20.56
N ARG A 160 -14.78 9.08 -19.30
CA ARG A 160 -15.89 9.07 -18.36
C ARG A 160 -17.00 9.90 -18.98
N LYS A 161 -18.11 9.26 -19.42
CA LYS A 161 -19.28 9.97 -19.89
C LYS A 161 -19.62 11.05 -18.85
N ALA A 162 -19.42 12.30 -19.23
CA ALA A 162 -19.91 13.45 -18.48
C ALA A 162 -21.41 13.22 -18.28
N GLY A 163 -21.87 13.24 -17.03
CA GLY A 163 -23.26 13.00 -16.73
C GLY A 163 -24.13 13.95 -17.56
N ALA A 164 -25.00 13.39 -18.36
CA ALA A 164 -26.02 14.14 -19.04
C ALA A 164 -26.87 14.84 -17.96
N SER A 165 -26.74 16.15 -17.91
CA SER A 165 -27.67 17.01 -17.16
C SER A 165 -29.01 16.90 -17.85
N VAL A 166 -29.92 16.11 -17.29
CA VAL A 166 -31.32 16.13 -17.69
C VAL A 166 -31.90 17.43 -17.17
N THR A 167 -31.99 18.39 -18.05
CA THR A 167 -32.78 19.61 -17.85
C THR A 167 -34.25 19.18 -17.88
N LEU A 168 -34.85 19.09 -16.72
CA LEU A 168 -36.31 18.98 -16.63
C LEU A 168 -36.89 20.37 -16.96
N GLU A 169 -37.26 20.58 -18.21
CA GLU A 169 -38.21 21.62 -18.58
C GLU A 169 -39.55 21.30 -17.92
N ARG A 170 -39.95 22.17 -17.01
CA ARG A 170 -41.32 22.20 -16.49
C ARG A 170 -42.20 22.90 -17.53
N ALA A 171 -43.10 22.16 -18.12
CA ALA A 171 -44.34 22.66 -18.71
C ALA A 171 -45.46 22.62 -17.65
#